data_f81ae1f537f67ed2095b802f2fc0f674
#
_entry.id   f81ae1f537f67ed2095b802f2fc0f674
#
_cell.length_a   1.000
_cell.length_b   1.000
_cell.length_c   1.000
_cell.angle_alpha   90.00
_cell.angle_beta   90.00
_cell.angle_gamma   90.00
#
_symmetry.space_group_name_H-M   'P 1'
#
loop_
_entity.id
_entity.type
_entity.pdbx_description
1 polymer ?
#
loop_
_entity_poly.entity_id
_entity_poly.type
_entity_poly.pdbx_seq_one_letter_code
_entity_poly.pdbx_strand_id
1 'polypeptide(L)'
;MRGFLQILKMDFLNTLKNPVLVGYNTIFAVLLILIMGFLTSGSYAKPSDAYNYYAVSFMIYGMLNGAMTSTNCFMERDVKKPNLRIIYSPVGKFPIYFSKITASFLFDYICHFAVALILILIFHVNFGGQYLGYVLLLMVPIEFASSSLGVLFCCIFKAEEAASTLLSTAISILAFLGGTFFSFDGMGGALRFASKLSPVKWLNDAFFSIIFDSDLSMFVPIFAGSVLISVLMIICCSKLFKTEDYLC
;
A
#
# COMPACT_ATOMS: atom_id res chain seq x y z
N MET A 1 26.29 -4.82 6.99
CA MET A 1 25.17 -5.74 6.78
C MET A 1 24.49 -6.21 8.07
N ARG A 2 25.24 -6.65 9.10
CA ARG A 2 24.60 -7.12 10.39
C ARG A 2 23.75 -6.04 11.06
N GLY A 3 24.18 -4.77 11.09
CA GLY A 3 23.39 -3.68 11.69
C GLY A 3 22.06 -3.42 10.97
N PHE A 4 22.04 -3.42 9.63
CA PHE A 4 20.81 -3.28 8.85
C PHE A 4 19.77 -4.37 9.16
N LEU A 5 20.20 -5.64 9.16
CA LEU A 5 19.31 -6.77 9.44
C LEU A 5 18.75 -6.75 10.87
N GLN A 6 19.54 -6.27 11.84
CA GLN A 6 19.08 -6.10 13.22
C GLN A 6 18.02 -5.01 13.33
N ILE A 7 18.24 -3.85 12.69
CA ILE A 7 17.27 -2.76 12.66
C ILE A 7 15.99 -3.22 11.96
N LEU A 8 16.10 -3.81 10.77
CA LEU A 8 14.98 -4.35 10.01
C LEU A 8 14.13 -5.33 10.83
N LYS A 9 14.78 -6.29 11.51
CA LYS A 9 14.10 -7.27 12.36
C LYS A 9 13.33 -6.59 13.50
N MET A 10 13.94 -5.62 14.16
CA MET A 10 13.31 -4.90 15.27
C MET A 10 12.12 -4.06 14.80
N ASP A 11 12.27 -3.35 13.68
CA ASP A 11 11.22 -2.54 13.08
C ASP A 11 10.03 -3.43 12.67
N PHE A 12 10.29 -4.52 11.96
CA PHE A 12 9.26 -5.49 11.57
C PHE A 12 8.52 -6.08 12.77
N LEU A 13 9.25 -6.49 13.83
CA LEU A 13 8.63 -7.03 15.03
C LEU A 13 7.81 -5.99 15.80
N ASN A 14 8.24 -4.72 15.80
CA ASN A 14 7.49 -3.63 16.42
C ASN A 14 6.18 -3.38 15.67
N THR A 15 6.22 -3.33 14.34
CA THR A 15 5.03 -3.16 13.50
C THR A 15 4.07 -4.35 13.67
N LEU A 16 4.59 -5.58 13.69
CA LEU A 16 3.79 -6.80 13.89
C LEU A 16 3.12 -6.86 15.28
N LYS A 17 3.74 -6.30 16.29
CA LYS A 17 3.18 -6.23 17.66
C LYS A 17 2.18 -5.10 17.85
N ASN A 18 2.05 -4.20 16.91
CA ASN A 18 1.08 -3.11 16.97
C ASN A 18 -0.31 -3.63 16.54
N PRO A 19 -1.26 -3.86 17.49
CA PRO A 19 -2.55 -4.46 17.16
C PRO A 19 -3.41 -3.55 16.27
N VAL A 20 -3.18 -2.24 16.32
CA VAL A 20 -3.91 -1.27 15.49
C VAL A 20 -3.51 -1.43 14.03
N LEU A 21 -2.21 -1.53 13.74
CA LEU A 21 -1.72 -1.72 12.38
C LEU A 21 -2.12 -3.09 11.81
N VAL A 22 -2.01 -4.15 12.62
CA VAL A 22 -2.48 -5.49 12.20
C VAL A 22 -3.98 -5.48 11.92
N GLY A 23 -4.79 -4.93 12.82
CA GLY A 23 -6.24 -4.85 12.64
C GLY A 23 -6.64 -4.02 11.43
N TYR A 24 -5.97 -2.89 11.20
CA TYR A 24 -6.22 -2.02 10.06
C TYR A 24 -5.90 -2.70 8.72
N ASN A 25 -4.72 -3.33 8.60
CA ASN A 25 -4.28 -3.95 7.36
C ASN A 25 -4.91 -5.34 7.09
N THR A 26 -5.61 -5.93 8.07
CA THR A 26 -6.26 -7.25 7.90
C THR A 26 -7.76 -7.19 8.13
N ILE A 27 -8.20 -7.04 9.37
CA ILE A 27 -9.63 -7.13 9.75
C ILE A 27 -10.45 -6.05 9.05
N PHE A 28 -9.97 -4.80 9.11
CA PHE A 28 -10.69 -3.66 8.52
C PHE A 28 -10.80 -3.79 7.00
N ALA A 29 -9.75 -4.24 6.31
CA ALA A 29 -9.78 -4.49 4.89
C ALA A 29 -10.83 -5.53 4.49
N VAL A 30 -10.86 -6.68 5.20
CA VAL A 30 -11.87 -7.73 4.97
C VAL A 30 -13.29 -7.21 5.23
N LEU A 31 -13.50 -6.49 6.36
CA LEU A 31 -14.80 -5.93 6.69
C LEU A 31 -15.32 -4.95 5.63
N LEU A 32 -14.45 -4.05 5.13
CA LEU A 32 -14.83 -3.11 4.06
C LEU A 32 -15.26 -3.86 2.79
N ILE A 33 -14.52 -4.88 2.39
CA ILE A 33 -14.83 -5.67 1.21
C ILE A 33 -16.19 -6.34 1.37
N LEU A 34 -16.45 -6.96 2.53
CA LEU A 34 -17.71 -7.63 2.80
C LEU A 34 -18.90 -6.67 2.85
N ILE A 35 -18.74 -5.54 3.53
CA ILE A 35 -19.79 -4.52 3.65
C ILE A 35 -20.14 -3.96 2.27
N MET A 36 -19.14 -3.54 1.50
CA MET A 36 -19.38 -2.95 0.18
C MET A 36 -19.89 -3.98 -0.82
N GLY A 37 -19.35 -5.20 -0.80
CA GLY A 37 -19.88 -6.30 -1.60
C GLY A 37 -21.35 -6.60 -1.30
N PHE A 38 -21.73 -6.62 -0.02
CA PHE A 38 -23.12 -6.84 0.39
C PHE A 38 -24.02 -5.69 -0.04
N LEU A 39 -23.65 -4.43 0.25
CA LEU A 39 -24.48 -3.25 -0.06
C LEU A 39 -24.74 -3.08 -1.55
N THR A 40 -23.80 -3.48 -2.39
CA THR A 40 -23.88 -3.28 -3.84
C THR A 40 -24.26 -4.54 -4.62
N SER A 41 -24.41 -5.68 -3.93
CA SER A 41 -24.72 -6.97 -4.57
C SER A 41 -25.93 -6.96 -5.49
N GLY A 42 -26.96 -6.15 -5.16
CA GLY A 42 -28.16 -5.98 -5.98
C GLY A 42 -27.97 -5.17 -7.26
N SER A 43 -26.83 -4.50 -7.43
CA SER A 43 -26.51 -3.70 -8.62
C SER A 43 -25.70 -4.47 -9.66
N TYR A 44 -25.27 -5.68 -9.35
CA TYR A 44 -24.50 -6.55 -10.24
C TYR A 44 -25.33 -7.72 -10.76
N ALA A 45 -24.96 -8.27 -11.92
CA ALA A 45 -25.64 -9.40 -12.53
C ALA A 45 -25.65 -10.65 -11.62
N LYS A 46 -24.53 -10.84 -10.88
CA LYS A 46 -24.43 -11.85 -9.83
C LYS A 46 -23.87 -11.21 -8.56
N PRO A 47 -24.38 -11.57 -7.37
CA PRO A 47 -23.84 -11.05 -6.11
C PRO A 47 -22.33 -11.27 -5.96
N SER A 48 -21.80 -12.40 -6.45
CA SER A 48 -20.36 -12.72 -6.46
C SER A 48 -19.50 -11.67 -7.18
N ASP A 49 -20.05 -11.03 -8.22
CA ASP A 49 -19.28 -10.07 -9.03
C ASP A 49 -19.02 -8.79 -8.22
N ALA A 50 -19.95 -8.39 -7.34
CA ALA A 50 -19.74 -7.29 -6.41
C ALA A 50 -18.56 -7.59 -5.46
N TYR A 51 -18.55 -8.77 -4.84
CA TYR A 51 -17.45 -9.16 -3.95
C TYR A 51 -16.12 -9.26 -4.67
N ASN A 52 -16.08 -9.79 -5.90
CA ASN A 52 -14.88 -9.85 -6.72
C ASN A 52 -14.36 -8.45 -7.05
N TYR A 53 -15.24 -7.52 -7.45
CA TYR A 53 -14.87 -6.13 -7.74
C TYR A 53 -14.26 -5.44 -6.51
N TYR A 54 -14.97 -5.47 -5.38
CA TYR A 54 -14.53 -4.79 -4.18
C TYR A 54 -13.32 -5.46 -3.52
N ALA A 55 -13.17 -6.77 -3.64
CA ALA A 55 -11.96 -7.46 -3.16
C ALA A 55 -10.71 -6.93 -3.86
N VAL A 56 -10.73 -6.79 -5.18
CA VAL A 56 -9.59 -6.28 -5.95
C VAL A 56 -9.38 -4.79 -5.67
N SER A 57 -10.43 -3.97 -5.75
CA SER A 57 -10.33 -2.52 -5.60
C SER A 57 -9.89 -2.10 -4.20
N PHE A 58 -10.43 -2.71 -3.13
CA PHE A 58 -10.02 -2.41 -1.76
C PHE A 58 -8.68 -3.03 -1.40
N MET A 59 -8.25 -4.12 -2.04
CA MET A 59 -6.89 -4.62 -1.92
C MET A 59 -5.89 -3.58 -2.44
N ILE A 60 -6.14 -2.99 -3.61
CA ILE A 60 -5.30 -1.92 -4.17
C ILE A 60 -5.30 -0.70 -3.26
N TYR A 61 -6.46 -0.31 -2.74
CA TYR A 61 -6.58 0.78 -1.76
C TYR A 61 -5.78 0.49 -0.49
N GLY A 62 -5.85 -0.74 0.03
CA GLY A 62 -5.06 -1.20 1.18
C GLY A 62 -3.56 -1.10 0.92
N MET A 63 -3.08 -1.60 -0.23
CA MET A 63 -1.66 -1.50 -0.63
C MET A 63 -1.16 -0.06 -0.65
N LEU A 64 -1.96 0.88 -1.15
CA LEU A 64 -1.59 2.30 -1.16
C LEU A 64 -1.59 2.90 0.25
N ASN A 65 -2.53 2.48 1.11
CA ASN A 65 -2.57 2.87 2.52
C ASN A 65 -1.42 2.29 3.36
N GLY A 66 -0.67 1.30 2.89
CA GLY A 66 0.59 0.86 3.46
C GLY A 66 1.61 1.99 3.64
N ALA A 67 1.45 3.11 2.90
CA ALA A 67 2.20 4.34 3.15
C ALA A 67 2.06 4.84 4.61
N MET A 68 0.89 4.65 5.24
CA MET A 68 0.68 5.05 6.65
C MET A 68 1.35 4.11 7.62
N THR A 69 1.42 2.81 7.33
CA THR A 69 2.23 1.87 8.11
C THR A 69 3.68 2.32 8.16
N SER A 70 4.21 2.80 7.04
CA SER A 70 5.60 3.26 6.99
C SER A 70 5.81 4.63 7.65
N THR A 71 4.85 5.57 7.63
CA THR A 71 4.94 6.82 8.42
C THR A 71 5.01 6.51 9.91
N ASN A 72 4.15 5.58 10.37
CA ASN A 72 4.10 5.10 11.73
C ASN A 72 5.42 4.44 12.15
N CYS A 73 5.90 3.45 11.38
CA CYS A 73 7.17 2.76 11.60
C CYS A 73 8.38 3.72 11.63
N PHE A 74 8.30 4.86 10.91
CA PHE A 74 9.40 5.80 10.78
C PHE A 74 9.40 6.89 11.86
N MET A 75 8.24 7.52 12.18
CA MET A 75 8.18 8.73 13.02
C MET A 75 7.15 8.71 14.15
N GLU A 76 6.46 7.61 14.43
CA GLU A 76 5.59 7.52 15.60
C GLU A 76 6.36 7.84 16.89
N ARG A 77 5.69 8.49 17.86
CA ARG A 77 6.31 8.98 19.11
C ARG A 77 7.04 7.88 19.87
N ASP A 78 6.48 6.68 19.93
CA ASP A 78 7.04 5.54 20.66
C ASP A 78 8.24 4.92 19.93
N VAL A 79 8.31 5.07 18.61
CA VAL A 79 9.42 4.59 17.77
C VAL A 79 10.54 5.63 17.67
N LYS A 80 10.21 6.91 17.80
CA LYS A 80 11.16 8.04 17.67
C LYS A 80 12.30 7.95 18.68
N LYS A 81 12.00 7.70 19.97
CA LYS A 81 13.02 7.61 21.04
C LYS A 81 14.02 6.45 20.84
N PRO A 82 13.61 5.21 20.54
CA PRO A 82 14.52 4.14 20.16
C PRO A 82 15.37 4.46 18.92
N ASN A 83 14.76 5.09 17.91
CA ASN A 83 15.45 5.47 16.68
C ASN A 83 16.59 6.48 16.91
N LEU A 84 16.47 7.38 17.87
CA LEU A 84 17.56 8.29 18.27
C LEU A 84 18.83 7.52 18.67
N ARG A 85 18.70 6.41 19.39
CA ARG A 85 19.86 5.57 19.77
C ARG A 85 20.53 4.95 18.55
N ILE A 86 19.76 4.62 17.51
CA ILE A 86 20.31 4.07 16.26
C ILE A 86 21.07 5.17 15.50
N ILE A 87 20.57 6.40 15.52
CA ILE A 87 21.20 7.55 14.86
C ILE A 87 22.57 7.90 15.47
N TYR A 88 22.70 7.77 16.79
CA TYR A 88 23.99 7.99 17.49
C TYR A 88 24.97 6.82 17.37
N SER A 89 24.54 5.70 16.77
CA SER A 89 25.43 4.58 16.49
C SER A 89 26.22 4.81 15.18
N PRO A 90 27.35 4.13 14.95
CA PRO A 90 28.14 4.28 13.72
C PRO A 90 27.47 3.67 12.49
N VAL A 91 26.16 3.73 12.41
CA VAL A 91 25.36 3.24 11.27
C VAL A 91 25.08 4.42 10.33
N GLY A 92 25.37 4.25 9.03
CA GLY A 92 25.09 5.27 8.03
C GLY A 92 23.60 5.60 7.90
N LYS A 93 23.27 6.74 7.28
CA LYS A 93 21.88 7.20 7.10
C LYS A 93 21.02 6.26 6.27
N PHE A 94 21.59 5.68 5.20
CA PHE A 94 20.88 4.77 4.29
C PHE A 94 20.25 3.57 5.01
N PRO A 95 20.96 2.78 5.83
CA PRO A 95 20.35 1.67 6.57
C PRO A 95 19.18 2.07 7.47
N ILE A 96 19.15 3.30 7.97
CA ILE A 96 18.11 3.75 8.91
C ILE A 96 16.76 3.90 8.20
N TYR A 97 16.67 4.71 7.15
CA TYR A 97 15.38 4.89 6.47
C TYR A 97 15.01 3.70 5.58
N PHE A 98 16.00 3.03 4.98
CA PHE A 98 15.75 1.88 4.11
C PHE A 98 15.24 0.66 4.89
N SER A 99 15.70 0.46 6.16
CA SER A 99 15.14 -0.60 7.02
C SER A 99 13.67 -0.36 7.32
N LYS A 100 13.26 0.90 7.54
CA LYS A 100 11.86 1.26 7.78
C LYS A 100 10.98 0.97 6.58
N ILE A 101 11.42 1.39 5.38
CA ILE A 101 10.73 1.10 4.12
C ILE A 101 10.56 -0.43 3.97
N THR A 102 11.64 -1.18 4.15
CA THR A 102 11.61 -2.64 3.95
C THR A 102 10.79 -3.34 5.02
N ALA A 103 10.83 -2.89 6.28
CA ALA A 103 10.05 -3.48 7.37
C ALA A 103 8.54 -3.28 7.15
N SER A 104 8.13 -2.06 6.80
CA SER A 104 6.72 -1.74 6.51
C SER A 104 6.23 -2.51 5.29
N PHE A 105 6.99 -2.50 4.20
CA PHE A 105 6.68 -3.28 3.01
C PHE A 105 6.45 -4.78 3.32
N LEU A 106 7.38 -5.41 4.05
CA LEU A 106 7.26 -6.83 4.39
C LEU A 106 6.03 -7.11 5.27
N PHE A 107 5.75 -6.21 6.21
CA PHE A 107 4.57 -6.32 7.07
C PHE A 107 3.28 -6.20 6.26
N ASP A 108 3.14 -5.15 5.44
CA ASP A 108 1.95 -4.89 4.64
C ASP A 108 1.72 -6.01 3.62
N TYR A 109 2.77 -6.47 2.93
CA TYR A 109 2.70 -7.58 1.99
C TYR A 109 2.21 -8.88 2.64
N ILE A 110 2.70 -9.21 3.84
CA ILE A 110 2.25 -10.39 4.58
C ILE A 110 0.77 -10.24 4.99
N CYS A 111 0.36 -9.06 5.46
CA CYS A 111 -1.03 -8.80 5.84
C CYS A 111 -1.96 -8.93 4.62
N HIS A 112 -1.64 -8.28 3.50
CA HIS A 112 -2.46 -8.32 2.30
C HIS A 112 -2.47 -9.71 1.64
N PHE A 113 -1.35 -10.44 1.69
CA PHE A 113 -1.30 -11.84 1.27
C PHE A 113 -2.24 -12.70 2.13
N ALA A 114 -2.25 -12.51 3.46
CA ALA A 114 -3.17 -13.21 4.34
C ALA A 114 -4.64 -12.85 4.06
N VAL A 115 -4.94 -11.56 3.80
CA VAL A 115 -6.29 -11.11 3.38
C VAL A 115 -6.70 -11.78 2.07
N ALA A 116 -5.82 -11.81 1.07
CA ALA A 116 -6.10 -12.49 -0.20
C ALA A 116 -6.41 -13.98 0.01
N LEU A 117 -5.63 -14.68 0.84
CA LEU A 117 -5.89 -16.08 1.18
C LEU A 117 -7.25 -16.28 1.87
N ILE A 118 -7.60 -15.44 2.83
CA ILE A 118 -8.90 -15.47 3.52
C ILE A 118 -10.04 -15.30 2.51
N LEU A 119 -9.93 -14.31 1.62
CA LEU A 119 -10.94 -14.04 0.61
C LEU A 119 -11.08 -15.18 -0.41
N ILE A 120 -9.98 -15.79 -0.83
CA ILE A 120 -10.02 -16.95 -1.75
C ILE A 120 -10.61 -18.18 -1.05
N LEU A 121 -10.14 -18.54 0.14
CA LEU A 121 -10.47 -19.80 0.80
C LEU A 121 -11.86 -19.79 1.45
N ILE A 122 -12.27 -18.67 2.05
CA ILE A 122 -13.51 -18.56 2.81
C ILE A 122 -14.64 -17.99 1.93
N PHE A 123 -14.36 -16.95 1.16
CA PHE A 123 -15.36 -16.22 0.40
C PHE A 123 -15.38 -16.58 -1.09
N HIS A 124 -14.49 -17.48 -1.52
CA HIS A 124 -14.36 -17.93 -2.91
C HIS A 124 -14.23 -16.80 -3.94
N VAL A 125 -13.58 -15.70 -3.53
CA VAL A 125 -13.30 -14.56 -4.40
C VAL A 125 -12.30 -14.95 -5.47
N ASN A 126 -12.55 -14.55 -6.71
CA ASN A 126 -11.64 -14.81 -7.82
C ASN A 126 -10.49 -13.80 -7.85
N PHE A 127 -9.27 -14.26 -7.58
CA PHE A 127 -8.02 -13.51 -7.75
C PHE A 127 -7.21 -13.98 -8.97
N GLY A 128 -7.90 -14.36 -10.06
CA GLY A 128 -7.28 -14.72 -11.34
C GLY A 128 -6.88 -16.17 -11.50
N GLY A 129 -7.22 -17.06 -10.55
CA GLY A 129 -6.96 -18.50 -10.67
C GLY A 129 -5.51 -18.84 -11.04
N GLN A 130 -5.28 -19.28 -12.28
CA GLN A 130 -3.93 -19.59 -12.81
C GLN A 130 -3.00 -18.35 -12.89
N TYR A 131 -3.54 -17.15 -12.93
CA TYR A 131 -2.79 -15.88 -12.96
C TYR A 131 -2.52 -15.29 -11.57
N LEU A 132 -2.93 -15.96 -10.48
CA LEU A 132 -2.70 -15.50 -9.11
C LEU A 132 -1.23 -15.14 -8.85
N GLY A 133 -0.29 -15.92 -9.42
CA GLY A 133 1.14 -15.63 -9.29
C GLY A 133 1.54 -14.26 -9.84
N TYR A 134 0.94 -13.84 -10.96
CA TYR A 134 1.19 -12.51 -11.54
C TYR A 134 0.58 -11.40 -10.68
N VAL A 135 -0.61 -11.63 -10.11
CA VAL A 135 -1.26 -10.70 -9.17
C VAL A 135 -0.37 -10.48 -7.95
N LEU A 136 0.07 -11.54 -7.30
CA LEU A 136 0.95 -11.48 -6.13
C LEU A 136 2.30 -10.81 -6.46
N LEU A 137 2.87 -11.12 -7.63
CA LEU A 137 4.11 -10.48 -8.06
C LEU A 137 3.94 -8.99 -8.33
N LEU A 138 2.79 -8.56 -8.88
CA LEU A 138 2.50 -7.14 -9.13
C LEU A 138 2.30 -6.35 -7.84
N MET A 139 1.78 -6.96 -6.78
CA MET A 139 1.64 -6.34 -5.46
C MET A 139 3.00 -5.89 -4.89
N VAL A 140 4.07 -6.65 -5.11
CA VAL A 140 5.40 -6.37 -4.54
C VAL A 140 5.90 -4.95 -4.82
N PRO A 141 6.05 -4.49 -6.08
CA PRO A 141 6.57 -3.16 -6.36
C PRO A 141 5.58 -2.05 -5.97
N ILE A 142 4.27 -2.30 -5.98
CA ILE A 142 3.26 -1.32 -5.59
C ILE A 142 3.34 -1.05 -4.09
N GLU A 143 3.39 -2.08 -3.26
CA GLU A 143 3.53 -1.93 -1.81
C GLU A 143 4.88 -1.34 -1.41
N PHE A 144 5.94 -1.71 -2.13
CA PHE A 144 7.26 -1.13 -1.89
C PHE A 144 7.30 0.35 -2.25
N ALA A 145 6.61 0.76 -3.33
CA ALA A 145 6.43 2.17 -3.69
C ALA A 145 5.62 2.91 -2.61
N SER A 146 4.53 2.32 -2.14
CA SER A 146 3.69 2.87 -1.09
C SER A 146 4.49 3.10 0.21
N SER A 147 5.24 2.10 0.67
CA SER A 147 6.10 2.23 1.85
C SER A 147 7.19 3.28 1.68
N SER A 148 7.76 3.39 0.48
CA SER A 148 8.75 4.43 0.16
C SER A 148 8.13 5.84 0.19
N LEU A 149 6.90 5.97 -0.27
CA LEU A 149 6.13 7.22 -0.25
C LEU A 149 5.89 7.70 1.18
N GLY A 150 5.49 6.82 2.09
CA GLY A 150 5.25 7.18 3.48
C GLY A 150 6.49 7.71 4.18
N VAL A 151 7.64 7.04 4.01
CA VAL A 151 8.92 7.54 4.56
C VAL A 151 9.34 8.86 3.92
N LEU A 152 9.13 9.04 2.60
CA LEU A 152 9.41 10.29 1.91
C LEU A 152 8.60 11.45 2.49
N PHE A 153 7.30 11.26 2.72
CA PHE A 153 6.44 12.29 3.32
C PHE A 153 6.89 12.65 4.74
N CYS A 154 7.30 11.67 5.54
CA CYS A 154 7.89 11.94 6.84
C CYS A 154 9.18 12.78 6.73
N CYS A 155 10.03 12.52 5.75
CA CYS A 155 11.22 13.34 5.51
C CYS A 155 10.90 14.79 5.10
N ILE A 156 9.77 15.01 4.41
CA ILE A 156 9.32 16.33 3.97
C ILE A 156 8.66 17.08 5.13
N PHE A 157 7.69 16.48 5.79
CA PHE A 157 6.83 17.12 6.79
C PHE A 157 7.38 17.05 8.21
N LYS A 158 8.37 16.19 8.47
CA LYS A 158 9.06 16.01 9.76
C LYS A 158 8.14 15.64 10.94
N ALA A 159 6.91 15.28 10.66
CA ALA A 159 5.89 14.88 11.61
C ALA A 159 5.07 13.73 11.04
N GLU A 160 4.88 12.66 11.82
CA GLU A 160 4.10 11.48 11.43
C GLU A 160 2.64 11.85 11.17
N GLU A 161 2.02 12.61 12.08
CA GLU A 161 0.60 13.00 12.01
C GLU A 161 0.29 13.82 10.75
N ALA A 162 1.16 14.79 10.40
CA ALA A 162 0.99 15.59 9.18
C ALA A 162 1.20 14.74 7.92
N ALA A 163 2.21 13.87 7.91
CA ALA A 163 2.51 13.00 6.78
C ALA A 163 1.37 12.00 6.54
N SER A 164 0.88 11.32 7.57
CA SER A 164 -0.19 10.33 7.46
C SER A 164 -1.53 10.96 7.06
N THR A 165 -1.89 12.12 7.64
CA THR A 165 -3.13 12.83 7.29
C THR A 165 -3.15 13.29 5.84
N LEU A 166 -2.06 13.88 5.35
CA LEU A 166 -1.97 14.30 3.96
C LEU A 166 -1.98 13.12 2.99
N LEU A 167 -1.26 12.05 3.32
CA LEU A 167 -1.23 10.83 2.51
C LEU A 167 -2.61 10.18 2.46
N SER A 168 -3.28 9.99 3.61
CA SER A 168 -4.61 9.37 3.65
C SER A 168 -5.63 10.15 2.83
N THR A 169 -5.58 11.48 2.93
CA THR A 169 -6.47 12.35 2.15
C THR A 169 -6.17 12.24 0.65
N ALA A 170 -4.90 12.33 0.26
CA ALA A 170 -4.51 12.22 -1.14
C ALA A 170 -4.84 10.83 -1.73
N ILE A 171 -4.50 9.76 -1.03
CA ILE A 171 -4.81 8.38 -1.45
C ILE A 171 -6.33 8.18 -1.57
N SER A 172 -7.13 8.70 -0.63
CA SER A 172 -8.58 8.57 -0.68
C SER A 172 -9.20 9.32 -1.87
N ILE A 173 -8.71 10.52 -2.18
CA ILE A 173 -9.15 11.27 -3.37
C ILE A 173 -8.75 10.53 -4.65
N LEU A 174 -7.53 10.03 -4.73
CA LEU A 174 -7.05 9.27 -5.89
C LEU A 174 -7.80 7.94 -6.05
N ALA A 175 -8.11 7.25 -4.95
CA ALA A 175 -8.88 6.02 -4.95
C ALA A 175 -10.32 6.26 -5.39
N PHE A 176 -10.94 7.35 -4.89
CA PHE A 176 -12.27 7.76 -5.35
C PHE A 176 -12.26 7.99 -6.85
N LEU A 177 -11.37 8.83 -7.36
CA LEU A 177 -11.24 9.09 -8.80
C LEU A 177 -10.84 7.83 -9.59
N GLY A 178 -10.07 6.94 -8.99
CA GLY A 178 -9.62 5.69 -9.59
C GLY A 178 -10.70 4.61 -9.73
N GLY A 179 -11.90 4.85 -9.21
CA GLY A 179 -13.02 3.91 -9.29
C GLY A 179 -12.99 2.81 -8.24
N THR A 180 -12.28 2.99 -7.11
CA THR A 180 -12.24 2.01 -6.03
C THR A 180 -13.61 1.77 -5.39
N PHE A 181 -14.41 2.83 -5.23
CA PHE A 181 -15.73 2.76 -4.60
C PHE A 181 -16.86 2.46 -5.59
N PHE A 182 -16.73 2.92 -6.82
CA PHE A 182 -17.67 2.66 -7.92
C PHE A 182 -17.04 3.01 -9.26
N SER A 183 -17.37 2.24 -10.31
CA SER A 183 -16.85 2.49 -11.66
C SER A 183 -17.41 3.77 -12.26
N PHE A 184 -16.56 4.57 -12.89
CA PHE A 184 -16.94 5.78 -13.64
C PHE A 184 -17.20 5.49 -15.13
N ASP A 185 -17.09 4.25 -15.59
CA ASP A 185 -17.13 3.91 -17.02
C ASP A 185 -18.48 4.22 -17.67
N GLY A 186 -19.58 4.23 -16.88
CA GLY A 186 -20.93 4.62 -17.33
C GLY A 186 -21.29 6.10 -17.13
N MET A 187 -20.37 6.92 -16.57
CA MET A 187 -20.63 8.32 -16.23
C MET A 187 -20.08 9.27 -17.31
N GLY A 188 -20.57 10.51 -17.35
CA GLY A 188 -20.25 11.50 -18.39
C GLY A 188 -18.75 11.74 -18.63
N GLY A 189 -18.42 12.25 -19.82
CA GLY A 189 -17.04 12.34 -20.32
C GLY A 189 -16.04 13.07 -19.41
N ALA A 190 -16.49 14.09 -18.65
CA ALA A 190 -15.62 14.82 -17.71
C ALA A 190 -15.12 13.95 -16.55
N LEU A 191 -16.02 13.14 -15.95
CA LEU A 191 -15.67 12.23 -14.86
C LEU A 191 -14.76 11.09 -15.34
N ARG A 192 -15.02 10.58 -16.53
CA ARG A 192 -14.17 9.56 -17.18
C ARG A 192 -12.77 10.10 -17.48
N PHE A 193 -12.66 11.37 -17.88
CA PHE A 193 -11.34 12.00 -18.06
C PHE A 193 -10.60 12.17 -16.73
N ALA A 194 -11.29 12.68 -15.70
CA ALA A 194 -10.71 12.83 -14.36
C ALA A 194 -10.25 11.49 -13.78
N SER A 195 -11.00 10.40 -13.99
CA SER A 195 -10.64 9.05 -13.57
C SER A 195 -9.32 8.60 -14.21
N LYS A 196 -9.10 8.85 -15.50
CA LYS A 196 -7.87 8.48 -16.22
C LYS A 196 -6.61 9.20 -15.70
N LEU A 197 -6.76 10.34 -15.01
CA LEU A 197 -5.63 11.04 -14.38
C LEU A 197 -5.19 10.38 -13.07
N SER A 198 -6.05 9.57 -12.46
CA SER A 198 -5.70 8.86 -11.22
C SER A 198 -4.79 7.66 -11.51
N PRO A 199 -3.61 7.56 -10.86
CA PRO A 199 -2.78 6.37 -10.95
C PRO A 199 -3.50 5.11 -10.40
N VAL A 200 -4.46 5.30 -9.49
CA VAL A 200 -5.26 4.19 -8.94
C VAL A 200 -6.12 3.54 -10.02
N LYS A 201 -6.62 4.32 -11.00
CA LYS A 201 -7.35 3.76 -12.15
C LYS A 201 -6.47 2.80 -12.94
N TRP A 202 -5.22 3.17 -13.20
CA TRP A 202 -4.29 2.32 -13.94
C TRP A 202 -3.96 1.03 -13.19
N LEU A 203 -3.82 1.11 -11.86
CA LEU A 203 -3.67 -0.08 -11.01
C LEU A 203 -4.90 -0.96 -11.09
N ASN A 204 -6.10 -0.39 -10.89
CA ASN A 204 -7.35 -1.13 -11.00
C ASN A 204 -7.49 -1.82 -12.37
N ASP A 205 -7.24 -1.10 -13.46
CA ASP A 205 -7.35 -1.65 -14.82
C ASP A 205 -6.37 -2.79 -15.04
N ALA A 206 -5.12 -2.68 -14.54
CA ALA A 206 -4.13 -3.75 -14.64
C ALA A 206 -4.53 -5.00 -13.85
N PHE A 207 -5.02 -4.84 -12.61
CA PHE A 207 -5.46 -5.98 -11.82
C PHE A 207 -6.71 -6.63 -12.43
N PHE A 208 -7.69 -5.83 -12.86
CA PHE A 208 -8.89 -6.35 -13.49
C PHE A 208 -8.60 -7.08 -14.81
N SER A 209 -7.73 -6.54 -15.68
CA SER A 209 -7.34 -7.22 -16.92
C SER A 209 -6.66 -8.58 -16.65
N ILE A 210 -5.78 -8.66 -15.65
CA ILE A 210 -5.13 -9.92 -15.28
C ILE A 210 -6.13 -10.92 -14.71
N ILE A 211 -7.01 -10.48 -13.81
CA ILE A 211 -7.89 -11.36 -13.02
C ILE A 211 -9.09 -11.84 -13.84
N PHE A 212 -9.73 -10.94 -14.61
CA PHE A 212 -10.99 -11.23 -15.28
C PHE A 212 -10.83 -11.46 -16.78
N ASP A 213 -9.90 -10.75 -17.43
CA ASP A 213 -9.71 -10.85 -18.89
C ASP A 213 -8.54 -11.76 -19.27
N SER A 214 -7.75 -12.23 -18.28
CA SER A 214 -6.54 -13.05 -18.51
C SER A 214 -5.51 -12.34 -19.42
N ASP A 215 -5.52 -11.01 -19.41
CA ASP A 215 -4.62 -10.17 -20.22
C ASP A 215 -3.46 -9.62 -19.38
N LEU A 216 -2.23 -9.91 -19.81
CA LEU A 216 -1.00 -9.48 -19.16
C LEU A 216 -0.37 -8.22 -19.77
N SER A 217 -1.04 -7.59 -20.72
CA SER A 217 -0.49 -6.42 -21.46
C SER A 217 -0.08 -5.28 -20.53
N MET A 218 -0.85 -5.02 -19.48
CA MET A 218 -0.60 -3.97 -18.49
C MET A 218 0.37 -4.39 -17.38
N PHE A 219 0.70 -5.68 -17.26
CA PHE A 219 1.57 -6.17 -16.20
C PHE A 219 2.96 -5.52 -16.21
N VAL A 220 3.67 -5.60 -17.34
CA VAL A 220 5.04 -5.08 -17.45
C VAL A 220 5.10 -3.56 -17.28
N PRO A 221 4.24 -2.75 -17.92
CA PRO A 221 4.23 -1.30 -17.71
C PRO A 221 4.01 -0.89 -16.27
N ILE A 222 3.03 -1.49 -15.59
CA ILE A 222 2.71 -1.14 -14.19
C ILE A 222 3.81 -1.62 -13.23
N PHE A 223 4.33 -2.82 -13.43
CA PHE A 223 5.44 -3.35 -12.64
C PHE A 223 6.68 -2.45 -12.75
N ALA A 224 7.12 -2.16 -13.98
CA ALA A 224 8.29 -1.32 -14.22
C ALA A 224 8.08 0.12 -13.73
N GLY A 225 6.90 0.69 -13.94
CA GLY A 225 6.52 2.02 -13.45
C GLY A 225 6.58 2.10 -11.93
N SER A 226 6.02 1.11 -11.22
CA SER A 226 6.04 1.07 -9.74
C SER A 226 7.46 0.91 -9.20
N VAL A 227 8.31 0.09 -9.83
CA VAL A 227 9.73 -0.03 -9.47
C VAL A 227 10.46 1.30 -9.67
N LEU A 228 10.25 1.95 -10.81
CA LEU A 228 10.88 3.25 -11.11
C LEU A 228 10.48 4.31 -10.08
N ILE A 229 9.20 4.41 -9.77
CA ILE A 229 8.67 5.32 -8.76
C ILE A 229 9.32 5.04 -7.40
N SER A 230 9.44 3.77 -6.99
CA SER A 230 10.09 3.39 -5.73
C SER A 230 11.55 3.85 -5.67
N VAL A 231 12.30 3.63 -6.74
CA VAL A 231 13.71 4.05 -6.83
C VAL A 231 13.84 5.57 -6.74
N LEU A 232 12.99 6.32 -7.46
CA LEU A 232 12.97 7.77 -7.39
C LEU A 232 12.67 8.27 -5.97
N MET A 233 11.68 7.69 -5.28
CA MET A 233 11.33 8.04 -3.91
C MET A 233 12.48 7.76 -2.93
N ILE A 234 13.19 6.63 -3.07
CA ILE A 234 14.35 6.30 -2.25
C ILE A 234 15.49 7.31 -2.49
N ILE A 235 15.74 7.71 -3.73
CA ILE A 235 16.74 8.74 -4.06
C ILE A 235 16.33 10.08 -3.40
N CYS A 236 15.06 10.46 -3.45
CA CYS A 236 14.56 11.65 -2.77
C CYS A 236 14.73 11.54 -1.25
N CYS A 237 14.40 10.41 -0.64
CA CYS A 237 14.64 10.16 0.78
C CYS A 237 16.12 10.33 1.14
N SER A 238 17.05 9.83 0.31
CA SER A 238 18.49 9.94 0.57
C SER A 238 18.99 11.38 0.64
N LYS A 239 18.36 12.29 -0.10
CA LYS A 239 18.69 13.73 -0.13
C LYS A 239 18.00 14.53 0.98
N LEU A 240 16.77 14.17 1.31
CA LEU A 240 15.92 14.89 2.26
C LEU A 240 16.12 14.45 3.71
N PHE A 241 16.47 13.18 3.94
CA PHE A 241 16.62 12.64 5.27
C PHE A 241 17.78 13.29 6.05
N LYS A 242 17.44 13.99 7.13
CA LYS A 242 18.39 14.55 8.09
C LYS A 242 18.20 13.88 9.45
N THR A 243 19.29 13.50 10.08
CA THR A 243 19.25 12.89 11.43
C THR A 243 18.69 13.83 12.48
N GLU A 244 18.80 15.14 12.24
CA GLU A 244 18.26 16.20 13.09
C GLU A 244 16.73 16.20 13.14
N ASP A 245 16.05 15.69 12.10
CA ASP A 245 14.59 15.66 12.01
C ASP A 245 13.94 14.73 13.05
N TYR A 246 14.73 13.88 13.71
CA TYR A 246 14.30 13.07 14.86
C TYR A 246 14.41 13.79 16.21
N LEU A 247 15.07 14.95 16.25
CA LEU A 247 15.31 15.71 17.49
C LEU A 247 14.17 16.69 17.80
N CYS A 248 13.34 17.00 16.81
CA CYS A 248 12.24 17.98 16.93
C CYS A 248 10.91 17.34 17.34
#